data_a1e9755d8e996d5d1cfa0cee53f68708
#
_entry.id   a1e9755d8e996d5d1cfa0cee53f68708
#
_cell.length_a   1.000
_cell.length_b   1.000
_cell.length_c   1.000
_cell.angle_alpha   90.00
_cell.angle_beta   90.00
_cell.angle_gamma   90.00
#
_symmetry.space_group_name_H-M   'P 1'
#
loop_
_entity.id
_entity.type
_entity.pdbx_description
1 polymer ?
#
loop_
_entity_poly.entity_id
_entity_poly.type
_entity_poly.pdbx_seq_one_letter_code
_entity_poly.pdbx_strand_id
1 'polypeptide(L)'
;MVVVHVPAKIVAPVISCRAMDYRVGFGYDIHPLKEKRSLIVGGVDIPSELGTIAHSDGDVLVHAIIDALLGAISSGNIGMHFPDTDPQNRGRESISMLREVVFLLEKEGFRINNVDSTIVLESPRLSPHVEKMKQRLSEVLKIENDRINIKPKRGEGLGDVGKGKAIEAYAVVIVYKDNR
;
A
#
# COMPACT_ATOMS: atom_id res chain seq x y z
N MET A 1 32.63 -51.70 43.38
CA MET A 1 32.56 -50.23 43.14
C MET A 1 32.07 -50.04 41.69
N VAL A 2 30.78 -49.71 41.51
CA VAL A 2 30.19 -49.58 40.18
C VAL A 2 30.32 -48.12 39.79
N VAL A 3 31.10 -47.83 38.76
CA VAL A 3 31.23 -46.48 38.21
C VAL A 3 30.06 -46.27 37.24
N VAL A 4 29.08 -45.47 37.65
CA VAL A 4 27.98 -45.06 36.78
C VAL A 4 28.47 -43.94 35.87
N HIS A 5 28.62 -44.25 34.60
CA HIS A 5 28.95 -43.28 33.55
C HIS A 5 27.72 -42.45 33.22
N VAL A 6 27.66 -41.17 33.64
CA VAL A 6 26.61 -40.24 33.28
C VAL A 6 26.95 -39.66 31.89
N PRO A 7 26.08 -39.87 30.87
CA PRO A 7 26.35 -39.30 29.54
C PRO A 7 26.31 -37.78 29.57
N ALA A 8 27.29 -37.18 28.89
CA ALA A 8 27.34 -35.72 28.72
C ALA A 8 26.01 -35.18 28.18
N LYS A 9 25.41 -34.22 28.88
CA LYS A 9 24.21 -33.50 28.42
C LYS A 9 24.53 -32.87 27.06
N ILE A 10 23.86 -33.34 26.03
CA ILE A 10 23.83 -32.65 24.73
C ILE A 10 23.13 -31.33 24.97
N VAL A 11 23.89 -30.24 25.10
CA VAL A 11 23.37 -28.89 25.11
C VAL A 11 23.04 -28.55 23.66
N ALA A 12 21.80 -28.70 23.28
CA ALA A 12 21.35 -28.23 21.97
C ALA A 12 21.63 -26.70 21.88
N PRO A 13 22.18 -26.23 20.76
CA PRO A 13 22.39 -24.79 20.59
C PRO A 13 21.06 -24.08 20.73
N VAL A 14 20.96 -23.10 21.63
CA VAL A 14 19.83 -22.19 21.72
C VAL A 14 19.88 -21.36 20.46
N ILE A 15 19.06 -21.72 19.48
CA ILE A 15 18.83 -20.87 18.30
C ILE A 15 18.11 -19.64 18.85
N SER A 16 18.85 -18.55 19.00
CA SER A 16 18.26 -17.25 19.30
C SER A 16 17.38 -16.84 18.11
N CYS A 17 16.09 -17.13 18.23
CA CYS A 17 15.12 -16.65 17.27
C CYS A 17 15.01 -15.13 17.48
N ARG A 18 15.60 -14.33 16.57
CA ARG A 18 15.41 -12.88 16.58
C ARG A 18 13.92 -12.59 16.45
N ALA A 19 13.36 -11.93 17.43
CA ALA A 19 11.97 -11.49 17.35
C ALA A 19 11.86 -10.33 16.34
N MET A 20 11.18 -10.59 15.24
CA MET A 20 10.79 -9.55 14.28
C MET A 20 9.47 -8.94 14.74
N ASP A 21 9.39 -7.61 14.79
CA ASP A 21 8.13 -6.89 15.02
C ASP A 21 7.41 -6.73 13.66
N TYR A 22 6.42 -7.59 13.41
CA TYR A 22 5.57 -7.49 12.22
C TYR A 22 4.29 -6.73 12.55
N ARG A 23 3.93 -5.78 11.69
CA ARG A 23 2.67 -5.04 11.81
C ARG A 23 1.90 -5.08 10.51
N VAL A 24 0.57 -5.08 10.63
CA VAL A 24 -0.36 -5.05 9.51
C VAL A 24 -1.04 -3.70 9.48
N GLY A 25 -1.15 -3.10 8.31
CA GLY A 25 -1.97 -1.93 8.07
C GLY A 25 -3.02 -2.22 7.00
N PHE A 26 -4.17 -1.59 7.16
CA PHE A 26 -5.26 -1.60 6.19
C PHE A 26 -5.57 -0.16 5.78
N GLY A 27 -5.78 0.07 4.49
CA GLY A 27 -6.18 1.35 3.94
C GLY A 27 -7.33 1.18 2.94
N TYR A 28 -8.14 2.21 2.86
CA TYR A 28 -9.28 2.32 1.95
C TYR A 28 -9.38 3.75 1.45
N ASP A 29 -9.69 3.90 0.17
CA ASP A 29 -10.01 5.21 -0.41
C ASP A 29 -11.05 5.10 -1.51
N ILE A 30 -11.81 6.17 -1.73
CA ILE A 30 -12.85 6.29 -2.75
C ILE A 30 -12.85 7.69 -3.34
N HIS A 31 -12.90 7.76 -4.68
CA HIS A 31 -13.05 9.04 -5.39
C HIS A 31 -14.19 9.01 -6.38
N PRO A 32 -14.95 10.11 -6.51
CA PRO A 32 -15.94 10.27 -7.57
C PRO A 32 -15.23 10.43 -8.92
N LEU A 33 -15.89 9.92 -9.98
CA LEU A 33 -15.43 10.03 -11.36
C LEU A 33 -16.20 11.15 -12.10
N LYS A 34 -15.50 11.85 -12.98
CA LYS A 34 -16.04 12.92 -13.81
C LYS A 34 -15.35 12.97 -15.17
N GLU A 35 -16.11 13.39 -16.19
CA GLU A 35 -15.59 13.67 -17.54
C GLU A 35 -14.50 14.74 -17.53
N LYS A 36 -13.61 14.66 -18.51
CA LYS A 36 -12.50 15.60 -18.73
C LYS A 36 -11.54 15.72 -17.55
N ARG A 37 -11.35 14.64 -16.82
CA ARG A 37 -10.34 14.48 -15.79
C ARG A 37 -9.43 13.33 -16.14
N SER A 38 -8.16 13.39 -15.72
CA SER A 38 -7.23 12.28 -15.84
C SER A 38 -7.57 11.17 -14.84
N LEU A 39 -7.41 9.94 -15.26
CA LEU A 39 -7.50 8.76 -14.40
C LEU A 39 -6.11 8.27 -14.11
N ILE A 40 -5.58 8.59 -12.93
CA ILE A 40 -4.28 8.11 -12.47
C ILE A 40 -4.50 7.02 -11.44
N VAL A 41 -3.87 5.85 -11.65
CA VAL A 41 -3.99 4.69 -10.75
C VAL A 41 -2.64 4.02 -10.61
N GLY A 42 -2.14 3.90 -9.38
CA GLY A 42 -0.81 3.33 -9.08
C GLY A 42 0.33 4.10 -9.74
N GLY A 43 0.19 5.42 -9.86
CA GLY A 43 1.14 6.31 -10.52
C GLY A 43 1.20 6.16 -12.05
N VAL A 44 0.16 5.57 -12.65
CA VAL A 44 0.05 5.35 -14.10
C VAL A 44 -1.16 6.09 -14.64
N ASP A 45 -0.97 6.87 -15.70
CA ASP A 45 -2.08 7.49 -16.44
C ASP A 45 -2.79 6.44 -17.27
N ILE A 46 -4.10 6.28 -17.03
CA ILE A 46 -4.97 5.29 -17.65
C ILE A 46 -5.85 5.98 -18.68
N PRO A 47 -5.80 5.59 -19.96
CA PRO A 47 -6.70 6.14 -20.98
C PRO A 47 -8.16 5.91 -20.59
N SER A 48 -8.90 6.99 -20.36
CA SER A 48 -10.30 6.97 -19.91
C SER A 48 -11.02 8.28 -20.26
N GLU A 49 -12.32 8.20 -20.52
CA GLU A 49 -13.17 9.38 -20.65
C GLU A 49 -13.50 10.03 -19.30
N LEU A 50 -13.44 9.23 -18.24
CA LEU A 50 -13.68 9.66 -16.86
C LEU A 50 -12.38 9.59 -16.06
N GLY A 51 -12.18 10.57 -15.19
CA GLY A 51 -11.09 10.57 -14.22
C GLY A 51 -11.54 11.06 -12.86
N THR A 52 -10.66 11.00 -11.88
CA THR A 52 -10.97 11.25 -10.48
C THR A 52 -11.12 12.74 -10.16
N ILE A 53 -12.02 13.06 -9.23
CA ILE A 53 -12.11 14.37 -8.59
C ILE A 53 -11.44 14.24 -7.22
N ALA A 54 -10.34 14.96 -7.03
CA ALA A 54 -9.59 15.02 -5.77
C ALA A 54 -8.86 16.37 -5.63
N HIS A 55 -8.31 16.63 -4.45
CA HIS A 55 -7.40 17.77 -4.22
C HIS A 55 -6.01 17.52 -4.79
N SER A 56 -5.54 16.25 -4.76
CA SER A 56 -4.30 15.76 -5.39
C SER A 56 -4.54 15.35 -6.84
N ASP A 57 -3.73 14.46 -7.38
CA ASP A 57 -3.94 13.79 -8.67
C ASP A 57 -5.04 12.70 -8.62
N GLY A 58 -5.55 12.36 -7.43
CA GLY A 58 -6.68 11.45 -7.23
C GLY A 58 -6.35 9.96 -7.43
N ASP A 59 -5.10 9.57 -7.21
CA ASP A 59 -4.69 8.16 -7.28
C ASP A 59 -5.19 7.37 -6.05
N VAL A 60 -6.38 6.82 -6.18
CA VAL A 60 -7.08 6.09 -5.12
C VAL A 60 -6.27 4.88 -4.59
N LEU A 61 -5.50 4.20 -5.46
CA LEU A 61 -4.67 3.07 -5.05
C LEU A 61 -3.51 3.52 -4.17
N VAL A 62 -2.82 4.59 -4.58
CA VAL A 62 -1.71 5.14 -3.81
C VAL A 62 -2.18 5.70 -2.48
N HIS A 63 -3.36 6.35 -2.42
CA HIS A 63 -3.95 6.84 -1.17
C HIS A 63 -4.26 5.69 -0.20
N ALA A 64 -4.89 4.61 -0.69
CA ALA A 64 -5.14 3.43 0.13
C ALA A 64 -3.83 2.79 0.66
N ILE A 65 -2.77 2.74 -0.16
CA ILE A 65 -1.46 2.23 0.28
C ILE A 65 -0.84 3.16 1.33
N ILE A 66 -0.93 4.48 1.17
CA ILE A 66 -0.46 5.46 2.16
C ILE A 66 -1.15 5.23 3.51
N ASP A 67 -2.47 5.12 3.51
CA ASP A 67 -3.25 4.89 4.73
C ASP A 67 -2.89 3.56 5.40
N ALA A 68 -2.69 2.51 4.61
CA ALA A 68 -2.24 1.23 5.12
C ALA A 68 -0.86 1.32 5.79
N LEU A 69 0.10 2.02 5.17
CA LEU A 69 1.45 2.19 5.73
C LEU A 69 1.44 3.02 7.01
N LEU A 70 0.73 4.15 7.01
CA LEU A 70 0.58 5.00 8.20
C LEU A 70 -0.13 4.26 9.34
N GLY A 71 -1.19 3.50 9.03
CA GLY A 71 -1.91 2.68 10.00
C GLY A 71 -1.01 1.61 10.62
N ALA A 72 -0.17 0.93 9.82
CA ALA A 72 0.76 -0.10 10.31
C ALA A 72 1.74 0.42 11.36
N ILE A 73 2.19 1.67 11.24
CA ILE A 73 3.12 2.31 12.19
C ILE A 73 2.40 3.20 13.22
N SER A 74 1.06 3.17 13.27
CA SER A 74 0.23 3.96 14.20
C SER A 74 0.42 5.48 14.05
N SER A 75 0.66 5.97 12.83
CA SER A 75 0.91 7.39 12.51
C SER A 75 -0.29 8.11 11.92
N GLY A 76 -1.51 7.67 12.22
CA GLY A 76 -2.75 8.30 11.76
C GLY A 76 -3.12 7.94 10.32
N ASN A 77 -3.52 8.92 9.52
CA ASN A 77 -4.01 8.74 8.15
C ASN A 77 -3.46 9.81 7.19
N ILE A 78 -3.73 9.65 5.89
CA ILE A 78 -3.27 10.55 4.83
C ILE A 78 -3.68 12.01 5.08
N GLY A 79 -4.90 12.27 5.55
CA GLY A 79 -5.40 13.63 5.79
C GLY A 79 -4.67 14.37 6.92
N MET A 80 -4.06 13.65 7.89
CA MET A 80 -3.24 14.25 8.94
C MET A 80 -1.88 14.72 8.42
N HIS A 81 -1.31 14.01 7.44
CA HIS A 81 0.01 14.32 6.88
C HIS A 81 -0.07 15.26 5.68
N PHE A 82 -1.15 15.16 4.91
CA PHE A 82 -1.37 15.93 3.69
C PHE A 82 -2.79 16.54 3.69
N PRO A 83 -3.05 17.51 4.60
CA PRO A 83 -4.38 18.10 4.72
C PRO A 83 -4.79 18.83 3.43
N ASP A 84 -6.05 18.69 3.05
CA ASP A 84 -6.63 19.37 1.87
C ASP A 84 -6.65 20.90 2.00
N THR A 85 -6.56 21.40 3.24
CA THR A 85 -6.47 22.83 3.54
C THR A 85 -5.11 23.45 3.24
N ASP A 86 -4.07 22.63 3.06
CA ASP A 86 -2.75 23.11 2.69
C ASP A 86 -2.66 23.28 1.16
N PRO A 87 -2.42 24.53 0.67
CA PRO A 87 -2.30 24.80 -0.75
C PRO A 87 -1.17 24.01 -1.45
N GLN A 88 -0.14 23.57 -0.71
CA GLN A 88 0.97 22.80 -1.25
C GLN A 88 0.54 21.37 -1.70
N ASN A 89 -0.58 20.87 -1.18
CA ASN A 89 -1.10 19.57 -1.54
C ASN A 89 -2.03 19.61 -2.77
N ARG A 90 -2.39 20.81 -3.24
CA ARG A 90 -3.28 20.95 -4.38
C ARG A 90 -2.60 20.50 -5.68
N GLY A 91 -3.20 19.50 -6.33
CA GLY A 91 -2.68 18.91 -7.57
C GLY A 91 -1.38 18.13 -7.39
N ARG A 92 -1.02 17.81 -6.16
CA ARG A 92 0.19 17.08 -5.84
C ARG A 92 0.10 15.64 -6.34
N GLU A 93 1.21 15.11 -6.87
CA GLU A 93 1.32 13.71 -7.26
C GLU A 93 1.29 12.80 -6.03
N SER A 94 0.35 11.86 -5.98
CA SER A 94 0.22 10.90 -4.86
C SER A 94 1.46 10.01 -4.70
N ILE A 95 2.16 9.73 -5.80
CA ILE A 95 3.47 9.04 -5.77
C ILE A 95 4.51 9.83 -4.97
N SER A 96 4.48 11.16 -4.99
CA SER A 96 5.40 11.97 -4.17
C SER A 96 5.04 11.90 -2.68
N MET A 97 3.74 11.87 -2.35
CA MET A 97 3.25 11.67 -0.98
C MET A 97 3.67 10.28 -0.47
N LEU A 98 3.53 9.25 -1.30
CA LEU A 98 3.95 7.89 -0.95
C LEU A 98 5.44 7.81 -0.61
N ARG A 99 6.31 8.50 -1.37
CA ARG A 99 7.75 8.56 -1.05
C ARG A 99 8.03 9.15 0.33
N GLU A 100 7.30 10.18 0.72
CA GLU A 100 7.44 10.78 2.05
C GLU A 100 7.01 9.84 3.16
N VAL A 101 5.91 9.11 2.94
CA VAL A 101 5.43 8.10 3.91
C VAL A 101 6.40 6.92 4.01
N VAL A 102 6.98 6.45 2.90
CA VAL A 102 8.04 5.43 2.93
C VAL A 102 9.26 5.93 3.70
N PHE A 103 9.69 7.18 3.48
CA PHE A 103 10.79 7.77 4.23
C PHE A 103 10.48 7.86 5.74
N LEU A 104 9.26 8.27 6.12
CA LEU A 104 8.81 8.29 7.52
C LEU A 104 8.88 6.89 8.14
N LEU A 105 8.38 5.88 7.44
CA LEU A 105 8.40 4.48 7.86
C LEU A 105 9.83 3.97 8.09
N GLU A 106 10.75 4.28 7.17
CA GLU A 106 12.17 3.92 7.29
C GLU A 106 12.83 4.61 8.49
N LYS A 107 12.49 5.90 8.74
CA LYS A 107 12.98 6.67 9.89
C LYS A 107 12.54 6.05 11.23
N GLU A 108 11.32 5.49 11.29
CA GLU A 108 10.81 4.75 12.44
C GLU A 108 11.44 3.33 12.56
N GLY A 109 12.31 2.95 11.63
CA GLY A 109 13.04 1.69 11.60
C GLY A 109 12.26 0.52 11.01
N PHE A 110 11.12 0.78 10.35
CA PHE A 110 10.34 -0.24 9.67
C PHE A 110 10.76 -0.41 8.21
N ARG A 111 10.45 -1.57 7.67
CA ARG A 111 10.56 -1.92 6.25
C ARG A 111 9.27 -2.54 5.77
N ILE A 112 8.94 -2.35 4.51
CA ILE A 112 7.77 -2.95 3.89
C ILE A 112 8.12 -4.39 3.52
N ASN A 113 7.25 -5.34 3.91
CA ASN A 113 7.39 -6.73 3.51
C ASN A 113 6.65 -7.00 2.20
N ASN A 114 5.38 -6.65 2.14
CA ASN A 114 4.55 -6.79 0.94
C ASN A 114 3.33 -5.88 0.97
N VAL A 115 2.70 -5.73 -0.20
CA VAL A 115 1.44 -5.01 -0.40
C VAL A 115 0.49 -5.92 -1.17
N ASP A 116 -0.73 -6.11 -0.66
CA ASP A 116 -1.86 -6.70 -1.39
C ASP A 116 -2.97 -5.68 -1.52
N SER A 117 -3.49 -5.48 -2.73
CA SER A 117 -4.48 -4.45 -3.01
C SER A 117 -5.58 -4.92 -3.94
N THR A 118 -6.73 -4.27 -3.84
CA THR A 118 -7.87 -4.46 -4.73
C THR A 118 -8.36 -3.09 -5.19
N ILE A 119 -8.62 -2.95 -6.49
CA ILE A 119 -9.21 -1.75 -7.07
C ILE A 119 -10.55 -2.15 -7.67
N VAL A 120 -11.60 -1.41 -7.33
CA VAL A 120 -12.93 -1.62 -7.92
C VAL A 120 -13.25 -0.46 -8.84
N LEU A 121 -13.34 -0.74 -10.14
CA LEU A 121 -13.65 0.22 -11.20
C LEU A 121 -14.46 -0.46 -12.30
N GLU A 122 -15.61 0.12 -12.65
CA GLU A 122 -16.46 -0.48 -13.68
C GLU A 122 -15.83 -0.38 -15.08
N SER A 123 -15.25 0.76 -15.43
CA SER A 123 -14.58 1.03 -16.70
C SER A 123 -13.55 2.16 -16.55
N PRO A 124 -12.40 2.10 -17.25
CA PRO A 124 -11.93 1.06 -18.14
C PRO A 124 -11.38 -0.20 -17.42
N ARG A 125 -11.04 -1.25 -18.16
CA ARG A 125 -10.34 -2.42 -17.62
C ARG A 125 -8.92 -2.07 -17.21
N LEU A 126 -8.55 -2.30 -15.95
CA LEU A 126 -7.22 -2.01 -15.42
C LEU A 126 -6.21 -3.15 -15.63
N SER A 127 -6.65 -4.38 -15.95
CA SER A 127 -5.76 -5.53 -16.10
C SER A 127 -4.56 -5.31 -17.04
N PRO A 128 -4.68 -4.61 -18.19
CA PRO A 128 -3.53 -4.35 -19.06
C PRO A 128 -2.47 -3.44 -18.46
N HIS A 129 -2.82 -2.68 -17.40
CA HIS A 129 -1.96 -1.68 -16.79
C HIS A 129 -1.30 -2.16 -15.48
N VAL A 130 -1.69 -3.34 -14.97
CA VAL A 130 -1.25 -3.86 -13.66
C VAL A 130 0.27 -3.94 -13.54
N GLU A 131 0.95 -4.50 -14.54
CA GLU A 131 2.41 -4.64 -14.48
C GLU A 131 3.13 -3.28 -14.43
N LYS A 132 2.62 -2.29 -15.16
CA LYS A 132 3.18 -0.93 -15.13
C LYS A 132 2.96 -0.25 -13.76
N MET A 133 1.77 -0.46 -13.16
CA MET A 133 1.49 0.02 -11.79
C MET A 133 2.43 -0.65 -10.78
N LYS A 134 2.60 -1.98 -10.84
CA LYS A 134 3.49 -2.74 -9.95
C LYS A 134 4.92 -2.23 -10.04
N GLN A 135 5.44 -2.06 -11.26
CA GLN A 135 6.77 -1.53 -11.48
C GLN A 135 6.93 -0.13 -10.86
N ARG A 136 5.96 0.76 -11.08
CA ARG A 136 5.99 2.11 -10.52
C ARG A 136 5.96 2.13 -9.00
N LEU A 137 5.12 1.28 -8.40
CA LEU A 137 5.03 1.13 -6.94
C LEU A 137 6.28 0.47 -6.35
N SER A 138 6.85 -0.55 -7.00
CA SER A 138 8.09 -1.22 -6.59
C SER A 138 9.25 -0.22 -6.41
N GLU A 139 9.43 0.69 -7.37
CA GLU A 139 10.45 1.74 -7.30
C GLU A 139 10.30 2.63 -6.06
N VAL A 140 9.06 2.99 -5.72
CA VAL A 140 8.77 3.92 -4.61
C VAL A 140 8.78 3.20 -3.27
N LEU A 141 8.18 2.01 -3.20
CA LEU A 141 8.10 1.20 -1.98
C LEU A 141 9.42 0.50 -1.64
N LYS A 142 10.37 0.46 -2.58
CA LYS A 142 11.68 -0.20 -2.47
C LYS A 142 11.57 -1.69 -2.15
N ILE A 143 10.60 -2.37 -2.77
CA ILE A 143 10.38 -3.82 -2.67
C ILE A 143 10.25 -4.42 -4.06
N GLU A 144 10.52 -5.71 -4.20
CA GLU A 144 10.44 -6.42 -5.48
C GLU A 144 8.99 -6.53 -6.00
N ASN A 145 8.81 -6.60 -7.32
CA ASN A 145 7.50 -6.68 -7.97
C ASN A 145 6.64 -7.85 -7.50
N ASP A 146 7.25 -8.98 -7.14
CA ASP A 146 6.56 -10.18 -6.63
C ASP A 146 5.97 -9.99 -5.22
N ARG A 147 6.39 -8.92 -4.51
CA ARG A 147 5.84 -8.51 -3.22
C ARG A 147 4.67 -7.53 -3.32
N ILE A 148 4.27 -7.15 -4.53
CA ILE A 148 3.15 -6.25 -4.80
C ILE A 148 2.10 -7.01 -5.58
N ASN A 149 0.89 -7.09 -5.03
CA ASN A 149 -0.26 -7.66 -5.72
C ASN A 149 -1.34 -6.60 -5.94
N ILE A 150 -1.88 -6.51 -7.16
CA ILE A 150 -2.97 -5.61 -7.53
C ILE A 150 -4.06 -6.45 -8.19
N LYS A 151 -5.26 -6.41 -7.63
CA LYS A 151 -6.45 -7.18 -8.07
C LYS A 151 -7.52 -6.23 -8.61
N PRO A 152 -7.57 -5.95 -9.90
CA PRO A 152 -8.68 -5.20 -10.49
C PRO A 152 -9.98 -6.00 -10.39
N LYS A 153 -11.05 -5.32 -9.98
CA LYS A 153 -12.41 -5.83 -9.88
C LYS A 153 -13.37 -4.85 -10.55
N ARG A 154 -14.56 -5.33 -10.88
CA ARG A 154 -15.69 -4.52 -11.35
C ARG A 154 -16.75 -4.45 -10.27
N GLY A 155 -17.57 -3.42 -10.28
CA GLY A 155 -18.69 -3.26 -9.38
C GLY A 155 -19.95 -4.00 -9.82
N GLU A 156 -19.93 -4.65 -11.00
CA GLU A 156 -21.02 -5.47 -11.55
C GLU A 156 -22.38 -4.75 -11.55
N GLY A 157 -22.37 -3.44 -11.83
CA GLY A 157 -23.58 -2.59 -11.85
C GLY A 157 -24.08 -2.19 -10.45
N LEU A 158 -23.44 -2.63 -9.36
CA LEU A 158 -23.88 -2.37 -8.00
C LEU A 158 -23.24 -1.10 -7.41
N GLY A 159 -24.01 -0.38 -6.62
CA GLY A 159 -23.56 0.85 -5.96
C GLY A 159 -23.12 1.95 -6.97
N ASP A 160 -22.41 2.95 -6.47
CA ASP A 160 -21.90 4.03 -7.31
C ASP A 160 -20.71 3.60 -8.16
N VAL A 161 -19.88 2.67 -7.66
CA VAL A 161 -18.75 2.13 -8.43
C VAL A 161 -19.24 1.32 -9.63
N GLY A 162 -20.19 0.40 -9.42
CA GLY A 162 -20.75 -0.40 -10.52
C GLY A 162 -21.55 0.42 -11.53
N LYS A 163 -22.02 1.62 -11.13
CA LYS A 163 -22.66 2.60 -12.02
C LYS A 163 -21.66 3.52 -12.72
N GLY A 164 -20.36 3.32 -12.55
CA GLY A 164 -19.30 4.13 -13.14
C GLY A 164 -19.19 5.55 -12.58
N LYS A 165 -19.69 5.81 -11.37
CA LYS A 165 -19.65 7.12 -10.72
C LYS A 165 -18.48 7.31 -9.77
N ALA A 166 -17.85 6.23 -9.34
CA ALA A 166 -16.73 6.22 -8.41
C ALA A 166 -15.72 5.12 -8.73
N ILE A 167 -14.54 5.25 -8.18
CA ILE A 167 -13.48 4.25 -8.11
C ILE A 167 -13.12 4.04 -6.65
N GLU A 168 -12.90 2.81 -6.23
CA GLU A 168 -12.48 2.43 -4.88
C GLU A 168 -11.19 1.63 -4.89
N ALA A 169 -10.39 1.77 -3.84
CA ALA A 169 -9.23 0.92 -3.61
C ALA A 169 -9.11 0.51 -2.14
N TYR A 170 -8.61 -0.69 -1.96
CA TYR A 170 -8.29 -1.30 -0.69
C TYR A 170 -6.85 -1.76 -0.71
N ALA A 171 -6.12 -1.55 0.37
CA ALA A 171 -4.75 -2.02 0.51
C ALA A 171 -4.53 -2.66 1.87
N VAL A 172 -3.78 -3.75 1.89
CA VAL A 172 -3.23 -4.37 3.10
C VAL A 172 -1.72 -4.39 2.93
N VAL A 173 -1.01 -3.95 3.96
CA VAL A 173 0.45 -3.99 3.99
C VAL A 173 0.93 -4.77 5.20
N ILE A 174 2.05 -5.47 5.04
CA ILE A 174 2.84 -5.96 6.16
C ILE A 174 4.14 -5.17 6.18
N VAL A 175 4.44 -4.61 7.33
CA VAL A 175 5.73 -3.99 7.61
C VAL A 175 6.44 -4.77 8.73
N TYR A 176 7.76 -4.65 8.80
CA TYR A 176 8.53 -5.31 9.84
C TYR A 176 9.67 -4.42 10.33
N LYS A 177 10.08 -4.67 11.57
CA LYS A 177 11.24 -4.05 12.20
C LYS A 177 12.12 -5.14 12.81
N ASP A 178 13.42 -5.09 12.52
CA ASP A 178 14.38 -5.95 13.18
C ASP A 178 14.72 -5.36 14.55
N ASN A 179 14.28 -6.00 15.60
CA ASN A 179 14.61 -5.60 16.97
C ASN A 179 16.07 -6.02 17.26
N ARG A 180 17.02 -5.15 16.90
CA ARG A 180 18.43 -5.31 17.24
C ARG A 180 18.70 -4.95 18.68
#